data_c119658200fb7baad2da58299ba84f73
#
_entry.id   c119658200fb7baad2da58299ba84f73
#
_cell.length_a   1.000
_cell.length_b   1.000
_cell.length_c   1.000
_cell.angle_alpha   90.00
_cell.angle_beta   90.00
_cell.angle_gamma   90.00
#
_symmetry.space_group_name_H-M   'P 1'
#
loop_
_entity.id
_entity.type
_entity.pdbx_description
1 polymer ?
#
loop_
_entity_poly.entity_id
_entity_poly.type
_entity_poly.pdbx_seq_one_letter_code
_entity_poly.pdbx_strand_id
1 'polypeptide(L)'
;MISEPEMAGEFGGVETREVMGGFDREFVGERRPRRPWPWALGGAVMASALWAAALFLYGVGDRKPDMHGYQLGQDPCPALQLKSIGAAIAPRESTTKIESGLLNHAALDQIRCFIPLRSQAGAERPGNGWSIEYTVGITVALHKKTDPGAEFEARRGVTDLGVDPEAKLETVPELGDKAYLLTRDGDSELRVLEGGAVLTLSISAITQHHGDDRREFEAGDGPDVPDLSPHQSAMISDMRDLMSSLKQ
;
A
#
# COMPACT_ATOMS: atom_id res chain seq x y z
N MET A 1 -23.28 -10.35 27.04
CA MET A 1 -22.67 -10.49 28.39
C MET A 1 -21.18 -10.74 28.15
N ILE A 2 -20.37 -9.73 28.26
CA ILE A 2 -18.92 -9.79 28.07
C ILE A 2 -18.34 -9.56 29.46
N SER A 3 -17.66 -10.57 29.99
CA SER A 3 -17.04 -10.54 31.32
C SER A 3 -15.68 -9.86 31.22
N GLU A 4 -15.47 -8.80 31.98
CA GLU A 4 -14.17 -8.16 32.20
C GLU A 4 -13.33 -9.05 33.15
N PRO A 5 -12.02 -9.20 32.94
CA PRO A 5 -11.13 -9.80 33.94
C PRO A 5 -10.67 -8.75 34.95
N GLU A 6 -11.06 -8.92 36.20
CA GLU A 6 -10.51 -8.20 37.34
C GLU A 6 -9.04 -8.61 37.57
N MET A 7 -8.11 -7.66 37.45
CA MET A 7 -6.74 -7.83 37.91
C MET A 7 -6.60 -7.23 39.31
N ALA A 8 -6.79 -8.04 40.34
CA ALA A 8 -6.40 -7.75 41.70
C ALA A 8 -4.89 -8.07 41.86
N GLY A 9 -4.05 -7.07 41.80
CA GLY A 9 -2.64 -7.15 42.19
C GLY A 9 -2.44 -6.74 43.60
N GLU A 10 -2.26 -7.71 44.50
CA GLU A 10 -1.94 -7.55 45.91
C GLU A 10 -0.47 -7.14 46.04
N PHE A 11 -0.22 -5.89 46.44
CA PHE A 11 1.12 -5.43 46.80
C PHE A 11 1.42 -5.84 48.24
N GLY A 12 2.21 -6.90 48.39
CA GLY A 12 2.78 -7.33 49.66
C GLY A 12 3.72 -6.27 50.23
N GLY A 13 3.45 -5.87 51.49
CA GLY A 13 4.24 -4.92 52.23
C GLY A 13 5.64 -5.45 52.52
N VAL A 14 6.63 -4.61 52.28
CA VAL A 14 8.02 -4.83 52.69
C VAL A 14 8.16 -4.21 54.08
N GLU A 15 8.30 -5.07 55.10
CA GLU A 15 8.66 -4.67 56.47
C GLU A 15 10.04 -4.02 56.49
N THR A 16 10.09 -2.77 56.93
CA THR A 16 11.33 -2.07 57.26
C THR A 16 11.84 -2.57 58.61
N ARG A 17 12.92 -3.34 58.54
CA ARG A 17 13.66 -3.78 59.74
C ARG A 17 14.60 -2.68 60.18
N GLU A 18 14.23 -2.00 61.25
CA GLU A 18 15.12 -1.07 61.99
C GLU A 18 16.29 -1.85 62.57
N VAL A 19 17.51 -1.50 62.19
CA VAL A 19 18.73 -1.92 62.86
C VAL A 19 19.27 -0.70 63.62
N MET A 20 19.03 -0.65 64.95
CA MET A 20 19.77 0.21 65.86
C MET A 20 21.20 -0.34 65.96
N GLY A 21 22.17 0.50 65.72
CA GLY A 21 23.57 0.24 66.04
C GLY A 21 24.34 1.55 66.14
N GLY A 22 24.74 1.85 67.33
CA GLY A 22 25.22 3.09 67.84
C GLY A 22 26.67 3.45 67.50
N PHE A 23 26.89 4.72 67.77
CA PHE A 23 28.15 5.38 68.17
C PHE A 23 29.39 5.20 67.29
N ASP A 24 29.71 6.29 66.56
CA ASP A 24 30.96 6.98 66.76
C ASP A 24 30.94 8.35 66.09
N ARG A 25 31.16 9.37 66.95
CA ARG A 25 31.37 10.74 66.45
C ARG A 25 32.82 10.85 66.02
N GLU A 26 33.05 10.86 64.75
CA GLU A 26 34.26 11.41 64.15
C GLU A 26 33.95 12.72 63.44
N PHE A 27 34.67 13.77 63.88
CA PHE A 27 34.66 15.09 63.27
C PHE A 27 35.14 15.00 61.80
N VAL A 28 34.24 14.93 60.86
CA VAL A 28 34.58 15.11 59.46
C VAL A 28 34.10 16.47 59.03
N GLY A 29 35.05 17.29 58.61
CA GLY A 29 34.86 18.64 58.17
C GLY A 29 33.78 18.75 57.09
N GLU A 30 33.00 19.79 57.23
CA GLU A 30 31.89 20.19 56.35
C GLU A 30 32.38 20.36 54.90
N ARG A 31 32.42 19.27 54.16
CA ARG A 31 32.58 19.32 52.72
C ARG A 31 31.25 19.80 52.15
N ARG A 32 31.17 21.09 51.77
CA ARG A 32 30.06 21.64 51.02
C ARG A 32 29.70 20.67 49.87
N PRO A 33 28.45 20.18 49.80
CA PRO A 33 28.05 19.32 48.70
C PRO A 33 28.18 20.13 47.42
N ARG A 34 29.19 19.77 46.61
CA ARG A 34 29.28 20.28 45.24
C ARG A 34 28.02 19.83 44.54
N ARG A 35 27.09 20.77 44.32
CA ARG A 35 25.83 20.51 43.59
C ARG A 35 26.19 19.90 42.22
N PRO A 36 25.84 18.64 41.93
CA PRO A 36 26.17 17.99 40.67
C PRO A 36 25.33 18.50 39.49
N TRP A 37 24.48 19.50 39.73
CA TRP A 37 23.53 20.04 38.76
C TRP A 37 24.14 20.60 37.47
N PRO A 38 25.28 21.31 37.50
CA PRO A 38 25.88 21.77 36.23
C PRO A 38 26.37 20.64 35.36
N TRP A 39 26.79 19.51 35.91
CA TRP A 39 27.19 18.33 35.15
C TRP A 39 25.99 17.60 34.53
N ALA A 40 24.86 17.54 35.23
CA ALA A 40 23.61 16.97 34.72
C ALA A 40 23.06 17.82 33.55
N LEU A 41 23.10 19.16 33.69
CA LEU A 41 22.71 20.08 32.59
C LEU A 41 23.64 19.96 31.41
N GLY A 42 24.95 19.88 31.61
CA GLY A 42 25.92 19.67 30.52
C GLY A 42 25.70 18.36 29.79
N GLY A 43 25.43 17.29 30.51
CA GLY A 43 25.10 15.98 29.91
C GLY A 43 23.80 16.01 29.11
N ALA A 44 22.76 16.66 29.60
CA ALA A 44 21.49 16.79 28.88
C ALA A 44 21.62 17.60 27.59
N VAL A 45 22.36 18.72 27.62
CA VAL A 45 22.62 19.54 26.43
C VAL A 45 23.43 18.77 25.40
N MET A 46 24.47 18.05 25.81
CA MET A 46 25.27 17.22 24.91
C MET A 46 24.47 16.08 24.29
N ALA A 47 23.66 15.40 25.08
CA ALA A 47 22.78 14.34 24.56
C ALA A 47 21.75 14.90 23.57
N SER A 48 21.14 16.04 23.88
CA SER A 48 20.19 16.69 22.96
C SER A 48 20.86 17.16 21.67
N ALA A 49 22.08 17.68 21.74
CA ALA A 49 22.85 18.10 20.56
C ALA A 49 23.24 16.89 19.68
N LEU A 50 23.65 15.77 20.30
CA LEU A 50 23.93 14.53 19.57
C LEU A 50 22.69 13.97 18.88
N TRP A 51 21.54 13.98 19.58
CA TRP A 51 20.26 13.57 18.99
C TRP A 51 19.83 14.49 17.85
N ALA A 52 19.94 15.80 18.04
CA ALA A 52 19.64 16.76 16.97
C ALA A 52 20.56 16.59 15.77
N ALA A 53 21.86 16.40 16.00
CA ALA A 53 22.84 16.13 14.94
C ALA A 53 22.54 14.78 14.23
N ALA A 54 22.20 13.73 14.99
CA ALA A 54 21.80 12.46 14.40
C ALA A 54 20.55 12.60 13.53
N LEU A 55 19.51 13.28 14.03
CA LEU A 55 18.30 13.54 13.26
C LEU A 55 18.59 14.35 11.98
N PHE A 56 19.51 15.29 12.03
CA PHE A 56 19.92 16.11 10.89
C PHE A 56 20.78 15.32 9.88
N LEU A 57 21.71 14.49 10.37
CA LEU A 57 22.62 13.70 9.54
C LEU A 57 21.95 12.46 8.94
N TYR A 58 21.06 11.82 9.68
CA TYR A 58 20.31 10.65 9.18
C TYR A 58 19.07 11.03 8.38
N GLY A 59 18.82 12.33 8.19
CA GLY A 59 17.81 12.79 7.24
C GLY A 59 16.39 12.37 7.61
N VAL A 60 16.05 12.38 8.90
CA VAL A 60 14.65 12.35 9.34
C VAL A 60 13.96 13.70 9.07
N GLY A 61 14.41 14.41 8.07
CA GLY A 61 13.77 15.58 7.50
C GLY A 61 13.15 15.18 6.18
N ASP A 62 11.85 15.42 6.04
CA ASP A 62 11.03 15.24 4.86
C ASP A 62 11.77 15.62 3.56
N ARG A 63 12.54 14.70 3.00
CA ARG A 63 12.96 14.83 1.61
C ARG A 63 11.72 14.67 0.79
N LYS A 64 11.24 15.75 0.22
CA LYS A 64 10.15 15.68 -0.75
C LYS A 64 10.59 14.74 -1.85
N PRO A 65 9.79 13.70 -2.15
CA PRO A 65 10.13 12.81 -3.24
C PRO A 65 10.15 13.56 -4.56
N ASP A 66 11.04 13.15 -5.46
CA ASP A 66 11.05 13.66 -6.84
C ASP A 66 9.80 13.12 -7.55
N MET A 67 9.05 14.02 -8.14
CA MET A 67 7.82 13.66 -8.84
C MET A 67 8.06 13.25 -10.30
N HIS A 68 9.28 13.35 -10.82
CA HIS A 68 9.65 13.01 -12.21
C HIS A 68 8.69 13.58 -13.28
N GLY A 69 8.07 14.72 -12.98
CA GLY A 69 7.11 15.38 -13.87
C GLY A 69 5.68 14.86 -13.80
N TYR A 70 5.38 13.88 -12.94
CA TYR A 70 4.01 13.40 -12.74
C TYR A 70 3.08 14.47 -12.18
N GLN A 71 1.91 14.61 -12.77
CA GLN A 71 0.88 15.54 -12.35
C GLN A 71 -0.51 14.92 -12.54
N LEU A 72 -1.38 15.09 -11.54
CA LEU A 72 -2.80 14.80 -11.63
C LEU A 72 -3.56 16.15 -11.70
N GLY A 73 -3.78 16.65 -12.90
CA GLY A 73 -4.52 17.91 -13.09
C GLY A 73 -6.03 17.69 -13.06
N GLN A 74 -6.57 17.28 -14.17
CA GLN A 74 -7.99 16.89 -14.32
C GLN A 74 -8.12 15.38 -14.27
N ASP A 75 -9.36 14.88 -14.16
CA ASP A 75 -9.64 13.43 -14.20
C ASP A 75 -9.10 12.80 -15.49
N PRO A 76 -8.03 11.99 -15.42
CA PRO A 76 -7.47 11.35 -16.60
C PRO A 76 -8.25 10.10 -17.04
N CYS A 77 -9.13 9.55 -16.20
CA CYS A 77 -9.81 8.29 -16.46
C CYS A 77 -10.54 8.22 -17.81
N PRO A 78 -11.25 9.29 -18.26
CA PRO A 78 -11.90 9.28 -19.58
C PRO A 78 -10.92 9.24 -20.74
N ALA A 79 -9.72 9.81 -20.58
CA ALA A 79 -8.70 9.92 -21.62
C ALA A 79 -7.78 8.69 -21.70
N LEU A 80 -7.80 7.82 -20.71
CA LEU A 80 -6.95 6.63 -20.68
C LEU A 80 -7.34 5.66 -21.82
N GLN A 81 -6.34 5.37 -22.64
CA GLN A 81 -6.49 4.42 -23.75
C GLN A 81 -5.74 3.14 -23.38
N LEU A 82 -6.48 2.09 -23.08
CA LEU A 82 -5.95 0.75 -22.81
C LEU A 82 -5.82 0.00 -24.15
N LYS A 83 -4.88 0.42 -25.00
CA LYS A 83 -4.76 -0.09 -26.36
C LYS A 83 -4.34 -1.55 -26.41
N SER A 84 -3.33 -1.89 -25.61
CA SER A 84 -2.74 -3.23 -25.63
C SER A 84 -3.67 -4.23 -24.94
N ILE A 85 -4.22 -3.87 -23.78
CA ILE A 85 -5.22 -4.67 -23.07
C ILE A 85 -6.50 -4.79 -23.90
N GLY A 86 -6.95 -3.68 -24.49
CA GLY A 86 -8.13 -3.67 -25.36
C GLY A 86 -7.99 -4.55 -26.60
N ALA A 87 -6.78 -4.68 -27.14
CA ALA A 87 -6.50 -5.58 -28.26
C ALA A 87 -6.33 -7.05 -27.82
N ALA A 88 -5.79 -7.27 -26.63
CA ALA A 88 -5.48 -8.61 -26.13
C ALA A 88 -6.69 -9.31 -25.49
N ILE A 89 -7.61 -8.57 -24.88
CA ILE A 89 -8.78 -9.11 -24.17
C ILE A 89 -10.06 -8.65 -24.88
N ALA A 90 -10.42 -7.39 -24.69
CA ALA A 90 -11.61 -6.79 -25.28
C ALA A 90 -11.53 -5.26 -25.20
N PRO A 91 -12.09 -4.53 -26.16
CA PRO A 91 -12.12 -3.07 -26.11
C PRO A 91 -12.95 -2.59 -24.93
N ARG A 92 -12.62 -1.40 -24.43
CA ARG A 92 -13.35 -0.71 -23.41
C ARG A 92 -14.83 -0.60 -23.77
N GLU A 93 -15.71 -0.79 -22.81
CA GLU A 93 -17.13 -0.56 -22.97
C GLU A 93 -17.41 0.95 -23.06
N SER A 94 -17.97 1.37 -24.20
CA SER A 94 -18.16 2.80 -24.51
C SER A 94 -19.38 3.41 -23.83
N THR A 95 -20.31 2.58 -23.38
CA THR A 95 -21.59 3.01 -22.78
C THR A 95 -21.51 3.18 -21.26
N THR A 96 -20.53 2.58 -20.61
CA THR A 96 -20.40 2.63 -19.16
C THR A 96 -19.68 3.90 -18.74
N LYS A 97 -20.28 4.66 -17.83
CA LYS A 97 -19.65 5.80 -17.20
C LYS A 97 -18.50 5.30 -16.33
N ILE A 98 -17.31 5.82 -16.61
CA ILE A 98 -16.16 5.52 -15.75
C ILE A 98 -16.36 6.18 -14.40
N GLU A 99 -16.31 5.39 -13.35
CA GLU A 99 -16.25 5.92 -12.00
C GLU A 99 -14.82 6.30 -11.67
N SER A 100 -14.62 7.57 -11.38
CA SER A 100 -13.32 8.09 -10.93
C SER A 100 -13.43 8.61 -9.51
N GLY A 101 -12.49 8.25 -8.69
CA GLY A 101 -12.33 8.79 -7.33
C GLY A 101 -11.09 9.67 -7.27
N LEU A 102 -11.23 10.99 -7.31
CA LEU A 102 -10.13 11.94 -7.20
C LEU A 102 -9.99 12.44 -5.76
N LEU A 103 -8.83 12.19 -5.16
CA LEU A 103 -8.39 12.80 -3.90
C LEU A 103 -7.30 13.83 -4.21
N ASN A 104 -7.50 15.05 -3.75
CA ASN A 104 -6.49 16.10 -3.80
C ASN A 104 -6.21 16.59 -2.38
N HIS A 105 -5.00 16.33 -1.89
CA HIS A 105 -4.58 16.70 -0.55
C HIS A 105 -3.15 17.26 -0.56
N ALA A 106 -2.79 18.05 0.44
CA ALA A 106 -1.44 18.64 0.53
C ALA A 106 -0.29 17.64 0.59
N ALA A 107 -0.55 16.38 0.94
CA ALA A 107 0.46 15.32 1.04
C ALA A 107 0.33 14.24 -0.04
N LEU A 108 -0.86 14.10 -0.65
CA LEU A 108 -1.16 13.01 -1.58
C LEU A 108 -2.24 13.45 -2.57
N ASP A 109 -1.95 13.32 -3.87
CA ASP A 109 -2.98 13.30 -4.88
C ASP A 109 -3.18 11.85 -5.31
N GLN A 110 -4.41 11.40 -5.38
CA GLN A 110 -4.72 10.04 -5.80
C GLN A 110 -5.93 10.02 -6.70
N ILE A 111 -5.87 9.20 -7.74
CA ILE A 111 -7.03 8.88 -8.56
C ILE A 111 -7.20 7.38 -8.68
N ARG A 112 -8.45 6.94 -8.74
CA ARG A 112 -8.83 5.56 -9.04
C ARG A 112 -9.81 5.56 -10.21
N CYS A 113 -9.57 4.69 -11.17
CA CYS A 113 -10.44 4.47 -12.32
C CYS A 113 -10.83 2.99 -12.37
N PHE A 114 -12.11 2.72 -12.58
CA PHE A 114 -12.61 1.38 -12.88
C PHE A 114 -13.18 1.39 -14.29
N ILE A 115 -12.60 0.59 -15.16
CA ILE A 115 -12.90 0.58 -16.59
C ILE A 115 -13.37 -0.84 -16.96
N PRO A 116 -14.66 -1.05 -17.15
CA PRO A 116 -15.16 -2.32 -17.64
C PRO A 116 -14.77 -2.49 -19.12
N LEU A 117 -14.31 -3.69 -19.46
CA LEU A 117 -14.08 -4.07 -20.83
C LEU A 117 -15.36 -4.69 -21.39
N ARG A 118 -15.58 -4.50 -22.69
CA ARG A 118 -16.73 -5.10 -23.36
C ARG A 118 -16.58 -6.62 -23.29
N SER A 119 -17.50 -7.29 -22.62
CA SER A 119 -17.55 -8.75 -22.69
C SER A 119 -17.68 -9.18 -24.14
N GLN A 120 -16.81 -10.07 -24.60
CA GLN A 120 -16.98 -10.70 -25.90
C GLN A 120 -18.12 -11.72 -25.82
N ALA A 121 -19.32 -11.23 -25.71
CA ALA A 121 -20.55 -11.98 -25.51
C ALA A 121 -20.90 -12.92 -26.70
N GLY A 122 -20.02 -13.04 -27.65
CA GLY A 122 -20.36 -13.74 -28.91
C GLY A 122 -19.62 -15.05 -29.16
N ALA A 123 -18.41 -15.21 -28.64
CA ALA A 123 -17.53 -16.26 -29.18
C ALA A 123 -17.60 -17.61 -28.42
N GLU A 124 -17.96 -17.64 -27.15
CA GLU A 124 -17.82 -18.88 -26.36
C GLU A 124 -19.00 -19.14 -25.44
N ARG A 125 -20.21 -19.08 -25.97
CA ARG A 125 -21.37 -19.59 -25.24
C ARG A 125 -21.79 -20.94 -25.69
N PRO A 126 -21.43 -21.98 -25.01
CA PRO A 126 -22.33 -23.11 -24.92
C PRO A 126 -23.47 -22.67 -23.98
N GLY A 127 -24.64 -22.38 -24.50
CA GLY A 127 -25.98 -22.42 -23.93
C GLY A 127 -26.34 -22.22 -22.44
N ASN A 128 -25.40 -21.93 -21.55
CA ASN A 128 -25.54 -22.06 -20.09
C ASN A 128 -25.77 -20.72 -19.36
N GLY A 129 -25.89 -19.61 -20.07
CA GLY A 129 -26.10 -18.30 -19.42
C GLY A 129 -24.89 -17.70 -18.70
N TRP A 130 -23.72 -18.32 -18.75
CA TRP A 130 -22.49 -17.80 -18.14
C TRP A 130 -21.77 -16.79 -19.06
N SER A 131 -21.17 -15.77 -18.45
CA SER A 131 -20.27 -14.81 -19.13
C SER A 131 -19.03 -14.55 -18.29
N ILE A 132 -17.94 -14.16 -18.93
CA ILE A 132 -16.75 -13.68 -18.25
C ILE A 132 -16.71 -12.16 -18.44
N GLU A 133 -16.65 -11.45 -17.36
CA GLU A 133 -16.53 -9.99 -17.34
C GLU A 133 -15.15 -9.59 -16.87
N TYR A 134 -14.52 -8.68 -17.63
CA TYR A 134 -13.22 -8.15 -17.31
C TYR A 134 -13.33 -6.70 -16.85
N THR A 135 -12.60 -6.36 -15.81
CA THR A 135 -12.50 -4.99 -15.33
C THR A 135 -11.04 -4.60 -15.18
N VAL A 136 -10.69 -3.41 -15.66
CA VAL A 136 -9.37 -2.81 -15.46
C VAL A 136 -9.46 -1.76 -14.37
N GLY A 137 -8.68 -1.96 -13.31
CA GLY A 137 -8.46 -0.99 -12.25
C GLY A 137 -7.18 -0.20 -12.50
N ILE A 138 -7.23 1.12 -12.35
CA ILE A 138 -6.05 1.98 -12.39
C ILE A 138 -6.05 2.84 -11.13
N THR A 139 -4.94 2.82 -10.41
CA THR A 139 -4.70 3.74 -9.29
C THR A 139 -3.40 4.48 -9.53
N VAL A 140 -3.44 5.80 -9.41
CA VAL A 140 -2.25 6.65 -9.42
C VAL A 140 -2.23 7.44 -8.12
N ALA A 141 -1.14 7.31 -7.35
CA ALA A 141 -0.94 7.99 -6.09
C ALA A 141 0.37 8.80 -6.16
N LEU A 142 0.26 10.12 -6.00
CA LEU A 142 1.40 11.05 -6.02
C LEU A 142 1.69 11.52 -4.60
N HIS A 143 2.74 10.99 -3.99
CA HIS A 143 3.19 11.30 -2.64
C HIS A 143 4.01 12.58 -2.62
N LYS A 144 3.43 13.69 -2.17
CA LYS A 144 4.04 15.03 -2.23
C LYS A 144 4.97 15.35 -1.06
N LYS A 145 4.91 14.61 0.04
CA LYS A 145 5.65 14.91 1.27
C LYS A 145 6.59 13.81 1.72
N THR A 146 6.18 12.56 1.63
CA THR A 146 6.93 11.41 2.13
C THR A 146 7.28 10.47 0.99
N ASP A 147 8.50 9.92 1.02
CA ASP A 147 8.92 8.89 0.07
C ASP A 147 8.10 7.60 0.28
N PRO A 148 7.37 7.12 -0.74
CA PRO A 148 6.57 5.91 -0.64
C PRO A 148 7.38 4.62 -0.75
N GLY A 149 8.70 4.67 -1.00
CA GLY A 149 9.52 3.51 -1.32
C GLY A 149 9.48 2.41 -0.27
N ALA A 150 9.54 2.75 1.02
CA ALA A 150 9.47 1.75 2.10
C ALA A 150 8.08 1.08 2.19
N GLU A 151 7.00 1.86 2.00
CA GLU A 151 5.64 1.33 1.98
C GLU A 151 5.40 0.46 0.75
N PHE A 152 5.88 0.89 -0.42
CA PHE A 152 5.81 0.14 -1.66
C PHE A 152 6.45 -1.25 -1.53
N GLU A 153 7.66 -1.33 -0.93
CA GLU A 153 8.34 -2.60 -0.68
C GLU A 153 7.59 -3.48 0.33
N ALA A 154 7.10 -2.89 1.40
CA ALA A 154 6.36 -3.64 2.42
C ALA A 154 5.08 -4.26 1.85
N ARG A 155 4.47 -3.61 0.86
CA ARG A 155 3.22 -4.05 0.21
C ARG A 155 3.41 -4.88 -1.05
N ARG A 156 4.63 -5.22 -1.46
CA ARG A 156 4.91 -5.89 -2.75
C ARG A 156 4.12 -7.18 -2.97
N GLY A 157 3.82 -7.94 -1.92
CA GLY A 157 3.06 -9.20 -1.98
C GLY A 157 1.66 -9.11 -1.36
N VAL A 158 1.13 -7.89 -1.16
CA VAL A 158 -0.19 -7.66 -0.58
C VAL A 158 -1.15 -7.26 -1.68
N THR A 159 -2.21 -8.02 -1.89
CA THR A 159 -3.31 -7.68 -2.81
C THR A 159 -4.35 -6.80 -2.09
N ASP A 160 -5.35 -6.30 -2.80
CA ASP A 160 -6.48 -5.56 -2.20
C ASP A 160 -7.28 -6.43 -1.20
N LEU A 161 -7.17 -7.75 -1.30
CA LEU A 161 -7.81 -8.72 -0.38
C LEU A 161 -6.88 -9.17 0.76
N GLY A 162 -5.64 -8.67 0.81
CA GLY A 162 -4.63 -9.02 1.81
C GLY A 162 -3.49 -9.86 1.24
N VAL A 163 -2.80 -10.61 2.10
CA VAL A 163 -1.69 -11.49 1.68
C VAL A 163 -2.29 -12.79 1.15
N ASP A 164 -2.05 -13.05 -0.13
CA ASP A 164 -2.44 -14.29 -0.79
C ASP A 164 -1.20 -15.18 -0.97
N PRO A 165 -1.10 -16.33 -0.30
CA PRO A 165 0.05 -17.21 -0.41
C PRO A 165 0.17 -17.89 -1.78
N GLU A 166 -0.89 -17.93 -2.57
CA GLU A 166 -0.91 -18.52 -3.92
C GLU A 166 -0.54 -17.51 -5.01
N ALA A 167 -0.54 -16.21 -4.68
CA ALA A 167 -0.15 -15.17 -5.62
C ALA A 167 1.33 -15.30 -6.00
N LYS A 168 1.59 -15.31 -7.31
CA LYS A 168 2.94 -15.29 -7.86
C LYS A 168 3.40 -13.84 -7.95
N LEU A 169 4.56 -13.55 -7.36
CA LEU A 169 5.20 -12.24 -7.39
C LEU A 169 6.41 -12.27 -8.34
N GLU A 170 6.40 -11.41 -9.33
CA GLU A 170 7.51 -11.25 -10.28
C GLU A 170 7.99 -9.80 -10.30
N THR A 171 9.31 -9.60 -10.44
CA THR A 171 9.89 -8.26 -10.64
C THR A 171 9.89 -7.95 -12.12
N VAL A 172 9.39 -6.75 -12.50
CA VAL A 172 9.39 -6.29 -13.88
C VAL A 172 10.55 -5.30 -14.07
N PRO A 173 11.59 -5.67 -14.83
CA PRO A 173 12.73 -4.79 -15.06
C PRO A 173 12.38 -3.63 -16.01
N GLU A 174 13.12 -2.54 -15.91
CA GLU A 174 13.04 -1.37 -16.82
C GLU A 174 11.65 -0.70 -16.85
N LEU A 175 10.97 -0.70 -15.70
CA LEU A 175 9.68 -0.06 -15.53
C LEU A 175 9.67 0.75 -14.22
N GLY A 176 9.88 2.08 -14.32
CA GLY A 176 10.08 2.95 -13.16
C GLY A 176 11.35 2.61 -12.38
N ASP A 177 11.43 3.04 -11.12
CA ASP A 177 12.51 2.69 -10.21
C ASP A 177 12.39 1.23 -9.74
N LYS A 178 11.14 0.78 -9.53
CA LYS A 178 10.78 -0.60 -9.14
C LYS A 178 9.41 -0.95 -9.68
N ALA A 179 9.26 -2.18 -10.13
CA ALA A 179 7.95 -2.70 -10.53
C ALA A 179 7.78 -4.16 -10.14
N TYR A 180 6.57 -4.48 -9.73
CA TYR A 180 6.14 -5.82 -9.32
C TYR A 180 4.86 -6.20 -10.02
N LEU A 181 4.82 -7.42 -10.52
CA LEU A 181 3.64 -8.05 -11.06
C LEU A 181 3.19 -9.16 -10.12
N LEU A 182 1.98 -9.04 -9.61
CA LEU A 182 1.30 -10.08 -8.86
C LEU A 182 0.28 -10.74 -9.78
N THR A 183 0.31 -12.07 -9.83
CA THR A 183 -0.64 -12.85 -10.63
C THR A 183 -1.26 -13.92 -9.76
N ARG A 184 -2.57 -14.06 -9.85
CA ARG A 184 -3.36 -15.14 -9.25
C ARG A 184 -4.50 -15.50 -10.18
N ASP A 185 -5.27 -16.52 -9.85
CA ASP A 185 -6.42 -16.94 -10.66
C ASP A 185 -7.42 -15.79 -10.82
N GLY A 186 -7.69 -15.42 -12.06
CA GLY A 186 -8.62 -14.37 -12.43
C GLY A 186 -8.20 -12.95 -12.09
N ASP A 187 -6.96 -12.72 -11.62
CA ASP A 187 -6.53 -11.39 -11.24
C ASP A 187 -5.02 -11.19 -11.49
N SER A 188 -4.67 -10.05 -12.04
CA SER A 188 -3.28 -9.65 -12.26
C SER A 188 -3.12 -8.19 -11.90
N GLU A 189 -2.08 -7.86 -11.13
CA GLU A 189 -1.82 -6.52 -10.66
C GLU A 189 -0.36 -6.12 -10.91
N LEU A 190 -0.16 -5.08 -11.71
CA LEU A 190 1.14 -4.47 -11.99
C LEU A 190 1.28 -3.18 -11.20
N ARG A 191 2.27 -3.12 -10.32
CA ARG A 191 2.61 -1.96 -9.49
C ARG A 191 3.94 -1.38 -9.88
N VAL A 192 4.02 -0.07 -9.99
CA VAL A 192 5.22 0.67 -10.37
C VAL A 192 5.46 1.80 -9.38
N LEU A 193 6.69 1.92 -8.93
CA LEU A 193 7.22 3.06 -8.18
C LEU A 193 8.16 3.84 -9.09
N GLU A 194 7.96 5.15 -9.18
CA GLU A 194 8.92 6.08 -9.80
C GLU A 194 8.93 7.39 -9.00
N GLY A 195 10.01 7.62 -8.26
CA GLY A 195 10.10 8.75 -7.34
C GLY A 195 8.97 8.77 -6.31
N GLY A 196 8.20 9.86 -6.30
CA GLY A 196 7.02 10.01 -5.44
C GLY A 196 5.73 9.42 -6.01
N ALA A 197 5.76 8.86 -7.22
CA ALA A 197 4.59 8.30 -7.88
C ALA A 197 4.49 6.79 -7.67
N VAL A 198 3.33 6.32 -7.24
CA VAL A 198 2.96 4.89 -7.22
C VAL A 198 1.80 4.69 -8.17
N LEU A 199 2.00 3.85 -9.17
CA LEU A 199 1.00 3.50 -10.17
C LEU A 199 0.63 2.03 -10.03
N THR A 200 -0.65 1.73 -10.11
CA THR A 200 -1.17 0.36 -10.10
C THR A 200 -2.11 0.17 -11.28
N LEU A 201 -1.94 -0.90 -12.01
CA LEU A 201 -2.80 -1.35 -13.09
C LEU A 201 -3.21 -2.79 -12.80
N SER A 202 -4.48 -3.03 -12.59
CA SER A 202 -5.03 -4.37 -12.33
C SER A 202 -5.99 -4.79 -13.42
N ILE A 203 -6.05 -6.08 -13.68
CA ILE A 203 -7.08 -6.73 -14.51
C ILE A 203 -7.70 -7.80 -13.65
N SER A 204 -9.03 -7.75 -13.52
CA SER A 204 -9.81 -8.77 -12.83
C SER A 204 -10.80 -9.40 -13.80
N ALA A 205 -10.93 -10.72 -13.76
CA ALA A 205 -11.91 -11.50 -14.50
C ALA A 205 -12.88 -12.17 -13.51
N ILE A 206 -14.16 -11.99 -13.72
CA ILE A 206 -15.21 -12.64 -12.94
C ILE A 206 -16.15 -13.40 -13.85
N THR A 207 -16.63 -14.54 -13.39
CA THR A 207 -17.66 -15.31 -14.08
C THR A 207 -19.04 -14.93 -13.53
N GLN A 208 -19.98 -14.59 -14.41
CA GLN A 208 -21.34 -14.23 -14.06
C GLN A 208 -22.35 -15.11 -14.78
N HIS A 209 -23.43 -15.49 -14.09
CA HIS A 209 -24.56 -16.20 -14.67
C HIS A 209 -25.72 -15.25 -14.91
N HIS A 210 -26.23 -15.22 -16.12
CA HIS A 210 -27.34 -14.36 -16.57
C HIS A 210 -28.64 -15.14 -16.86
N GLY A 211 -28.86 -16.28 -16.20
CA GLY A 211 -30.06 -17.06 -16.37
C GLY A 211 -31.16 -16.69 -15.37
N ASP A 212 -32.42 -16.76 -15.81
CA ASP A 212 -33.62 -16.61 -14.93
C ASP A 212 -33.87 -17.87 -14.08
N ASP A 213 -33.09 -18.92 -14.27
CA ASP A 213 -33.27 -20.18 -13.58
C ASP A 213 -32.88 -20.03 -12.11
N ARG A 214 -33.87 -20.18 -11.22
CA ARG A 214 -33.69 -20.27 -9.77
C ARG A 214 -33.02 -21.60 -9.34
N ARG A 215 -32.15 -22.14 -10.14
CA ARG A 215 -31.34 -23.30 -9.76
C ARG A 215 -30.34 -22.85 -8.70
N GLU A 216 -30.29 -23.60 -7.61
CA GLU A 216 -29.15 -23.50 -6.70
C GLU A 216 -27.91 -23.96 -7.49
N PHE A 217 -27.01 -23.06 -7.80
CA PHE A 217 -25.74 -23.41 -8.40
C PHE A 217 -24.84 -23.99 -7.32
N GLU A 218 -24.30 -25.16 -7.55
CA GLU A 218 -23.24 -25.69 -6.72
C GLU A 218 -21.91 -25.01 -7.06
N ALA A 219 -21.01 -24.91 -6.08
CA ALA A 219 -19.66 -24.39 -6.30
C ALA A 219 -18.95 -25.27 -7.34
N GLY A 220 -18.65 -24.72 -8.52
CA GLY A 220 -18.03 -25.45 -9.63
C GLY A 220 -18.90 -25.56 -10.89
N ASP A 221 -20.16 -25.13 -10.88
CA ASP A 221 -21.04 -25.17 -12.06
C ASP A 221 -20.67 -24.14 -13.13
N GLY A 222 -19.86 -23.15 -12.80
CA GLY A 222 -19.42 -22.10 -13.73
C GLY A 222 -18.16 -22.50 -14.52
N PRO A 223 -17.87 -21.77 -15.61
CA PRO A 223 -16.60 -21.90 -16.30
C PRO A 223 -15.43 -21.53 -15.38
N ASP A 224 -14.28 -22.17 -15.61
CA ASP A 224 -13.05 -21.80 -14.90
C ASP A 224 -12.73 -20.34 -15.10
N VAL A 225 -12.18 -19.71 -14.06
CA VAL A 225 -11.69 -18.34 -14.13
C VAL A 225 -10.50 -18.32 -15.09
N PRO A 226 -10.45 -17.37 -16.06
CA PRO A 226 -9.40 -17.37 -17.07
C PRO A 226 -8.03 -17.05 -16.48
N ASP A 227 -7.00 -17.72 -17.01
CA ASP A 227 -5.60 -17.37 -16.76
C ASP A 227 -5.27 -16.03 -17.43
N LEU A 228 -4.82 -15.05 -16.63
CA LEU A 228 -4.42 -13.73 -17.12
C LEU A 228 -2.94 -13.61 -17.45
N SER A 229 -2.15 -14.65 -17.23
CA SER A 229 -0.70 -14.66 -17.52
C SER A 229 -0.36 -14.28 -18.96
N PRO A 230 -1.13 -14.67 -20.01
CA PRO A 230 -0.85 -14.24 -21.38
C PRO A 230 -0.99 -12.74 -21.63
N HIS A 231 -1.65 -12.00 -20.73
CA HIS A 231 -1.93 -10.57 -20.89
C HIS A 231 -0.91 -9.65 -20.19
N GLN A 232 0.10 -10.20 -19.53
CA GLN A 232 1.13 -9.45 -18.80
C GLN A 232 1.88 -8.45 -19.68
N SER A 233 2.23 -8.83 -20.90
CA SER A 233 2.92 -7.93 -21.84
C SER A 233 2.06 -6.74 -22.25
N ALA A 234 0.75 -6.94 -22.38
CA ALA A 234 -0.20 -5.86 -22.66
C ALA A 234 -0.33 -4.91 -21.46
N MET A 235 -0.36 -5.44 -20.24
CA MET A 235 -0.35 -4.61 -19.02
C MET A 235 0.91 -3.74 -18.93
N ILE A 236 2.09 -4.31 -19.19
CA ILE A 236 3.36 -3.57 -19.15
C ILE A 236 3.38 -2.48 -20.23
N SER A 237 2.87 -2.76 -21.42
CA SER A 237 2.77 -1.77 -22.51
C SER A 237 1.85 -0.61 -22.14
N ASP A 238 0.64 -0.91 -21.67
CA ASP A 238 -0.33 0.11 -21.31
C ASP A 238 0.09 0.88 -20.04
N MET A 239 0.85 0.26 -19.12
CA MET A 239 1.46 0.96 -17.99
C MET A 239 2.50 1.99 -18.46
N ARG A 240 3.35 1.67 -19.42
CA ARG A 240 4.31 2.64 -20.00
C ARG A 240 3.60 3.81 -20.67
N ASP A 241 2.52 3.54 -21.40
CA ASP A 241 1.70 4.59 -22.02
C ASP A 241 1.05 5.48 -20.94
N LEU A 242 0.54 4.89 -19.87
CA LEU A 242 -0.02 5.61 -18.72
C LEU A 242 1.03 6.50 -18.06
N MET A 243 2.21 5.95 -17.73
CA MET A 243 3.32 6.71 -17.13
C MET A 243 3.72 7.90 -18.02
N SER A 244 3.81 7.69 -19.33
CA SER A 244 4.15 8.75 -20.28
C SER A 244 3.07 9.82 -20.39
N SER A 245 1.80 9.45 -20.32
CA SER A 245 0.67 10.38 -20.44
C SER A 245 0.49 11.28 -19.19
N LEU A 246 0.98 10.85 -18.03
CA LEU A 246 0.90 11.58 -16.78
C LEU A 246 2.10 12.50 -16.52
N LYS A 247 3.16 12.42 -17.34
CA LYS A 247 4.34 13.30 -17.28
C LYS A 247 4.12 14.49 -18.21
N GLN A 248 4.25 15.69 -17.66
CA GLN A 248 4.14 16.97 -18.39
C GLN A 248 5.46 17.72 -18.36
#